data_02e0e3cd3389b4d2a7cc31c99efad70e
#
_entry.id   02e0e3cd3389b4d2a7cc31c99efad70e
#
_cell.length_a   1.000
_cell.length_b   1.000
_cell.length_c   1.000
_cell.angle_alpha   90.00
_cell.angle_beta   90.00
_cell.angle_gamma   90.00
#
_symmetry.space_group_name_H-M   'P 1'
#
loop_
_entity.id
_entity.type
_entity.pdbx_description
1 polymer ?
#
loop_
_entity_poly.entity_id
_entity_poly.type
_entity_poly.pdbx_seq_one_letter_code
_entity_poly.pdbx_strand_id
1 'polypeptide(L)'
;MSVKISGEKYAMMYGPTTGDKVRLADTNLIIEVEKDYTTYGDEIKFGGGKTIRDGMGQSVKTTSADGDLDLVITNALIVDSTGIIKADIGIKDGKIKGIGKAGNPSVMDGVTPGMTVGASTEAIAGEGMIVTAGGIDTHIHFICPQQIDCALYSGVTTMIGGGTGPADGTNATTCTPGPWNMEMMLKAAEEYPMNLGFLGKGNCSDEKPLIEQVKAGAMGLKIHEDWGATPAVIDHCLNVADEYDVQVAIHTDTLNEGGCVEDTINAIGGRTIHTYHTEGAGGGHAPDIIKAAATPNILPSSTNPTMPFTVNTLDEHLDMLMVCHHLDKKIPEDVAFADSRIRPETIAAEDVLHDMGVFSMMSSDSQAMGRIGEVITRTWQTASKMKGERGPLPED
;
A
#
# COMPACT_ATOMS: atom_id res chain seq x y z
N MET A 1 4.92 36.41 30.97
CA MET A 1 5.94 35.67 31.75
C MET A 1 6.34 34.48 30.88
N SER A 2 7.60 34.36 30.45
CA SER A 2 8.06 33.23 29.64
C SER A 2 8.44 32.04 30.54
N VAL A 3 8.05 30.84 30.18
CA VAL A 3 8.44 29.62 30.88
C VAL A 3 9.44 28.88 30.01
N LYS A 4 10.57 28.46 30.58
CA LYS A 4 11.55 27.62 29.90
C LYS A 4 11.26 26.13 30.20
N ILE A 5 11.12 25.32 29.19
CA ILE A 5 11.03 23.87 29.29
C ILE A 5 12.12 23.22 28.45
N SER A 6 12.57 22.03 28.80
CA SER A 6 13.52 21.28 27.96
C SER A 6 12.83 20.76 26.69
N GLY A 7 13.59 20.55 25.60
CA GLY A 7 13.09 19.95 24.36
C GLY A 7 12.44 18.61 24.60
N GLU A 8 13.05 17.76 25.43
CA GLU A 8 12.47 16.45 25.81
C GLU A 8 11.06 16.59 26.43
N LYS A 9 10.88 17.53 27.38
CA LYS A 9 9.55 17.77 27.97
C LYS A 9 8.57 18.34 26.97
N TYR A 10 9.03 19.19 26.04
CA TYR A 10 8.21 19.72 24.97
C TYR A 10 7.74 18.58 24.05
N ALA A 11 8.65 17.73 23.60
CA ALA A 11 8.34 16.59 22.75
C ALA A 11 7.36 15.61 23.43
N MET A 12 7.49 15.37 24.74
CA MET A 12 6.55 14.55 25.51
C MET A 12 5.15 15.17 25.58
N MET A 13 5.02 16.48 25.52
CA MET A 13 3.73 17.16 25.60
C MET A 13 3.06 17.35 24.24
N TYR A 14 3.85 17.71 23.22
CA TYR A 14 3.37 18.21 21.93
C TYR A 14 3.97 17.46 20.72
N GLY A 15 4.72 16.40 20.95
CA GLY A 15 5.44 15.68 19.90
C GLY A 15 6.78 16.36 19.51
N PRO A 16 7.56 15.71 18.63
CA PRO A 16 8.85 16.22 18.20
C PRO A 16 8.70 17.54 17.42
N THR A 17 9.74 18.36 17.43
CA THR A 17 9.77 19.63 16.73
C THR A 17 10.96 19.70 15.76
N THR A 18 11.07 20.76 14.97
CA THR A 18 12.14 20.95 13.96
C THR A 18 13.52 20.62 14.51
N GLY A 19 14.24 19.71 13.82
CA GLY A 19 15.56 19.21 14.20
C GLY A 19 15.56 18.02 15.16
N ASP A 20 14.39 17.65 15.70
CA ASP A 20 14.28 16.42 16.50
C ASP A 20 14.34 15.18 15.61
N LYS A 21 14.96 14.12 16.13
CA LYS A 21 15.11 12.84 15.42
C LYS A 21 14.18 11.79 15.99
N VAL A 22 13.47 11.11 15.09
CA VAL A 22 12.49 10.09 15.45
C VAL A 22 12.80 8.79 14.73
N ARG A 23 12.75 7.67 15.46
CA ARG A 23 12.89 6.34 14.87
C ARG A 23 11.58 5.91 14.21
N LEU A 24 11.66 5.35 13.00
CA LEU A 24 10.51 4.75 12.32
C LEU A 24 10.30 3.32 12.79
N ALA A 25 9.21 3.07 13.51
CA ALA A 25 8.81 1.76 14.02
C ALA A 25 9.98 1.01 14.70
N ASP A 26 10.06 -0.30 14.49
CA ASP A 26 11.14 -1.16 15.00
C ASP A 26 12.26 -1.34 13.96
N THR A 27 12.78 -0.23 13.45
CA THR A 27 13.84 -0.21 12.44
C THR A 27 15.02 0.65 12.89
N ASN A 28 16.11 0.68 12.11
CA ASN A 28 17.22 1.62 12.28
C ASN A 28 17.08 2.88 11.41
N LEU A 29 15.90 3.08 10.80
CA LEU A 29 15.61 4.31 10.08
C LEU A 29 15.33 5.44 11.07
N ILE A 30 16.03 6.54 10.93
CA ILE A 30 15.87 7.75 11.75
C ILE A 30 15.50 8.88 10.80
N ILE A 31 14.38 9.53 11.07
CA ILE A 31 13.93 10.72 10.36
C ILE A 31 14.18 11.95 11.21
N GLU A 32 14.39 13.11 10.60
CA GLU A 32 14.52 14.41 11.24
C GLU A 32 13.35 15.30 10.86
N VAL A 33 12.74 15.95 11.84
CA VAL A 33 11.64 16.88 11.61
C VAL A 33 12.16 18.13 10.90
N GLU A 34 11.74 18.35 9.67
CA GLU A 34 12.19 19.48 8.83
C GLU A 34 11.48 20.78 9.19
N LYS A 35 10.21 20.70 9.56
CA LYS A 35 9.37 21.87 9.84
C LYS A 35 8.31 21.58 10.89
N ASP A 36 8.09 22.54 11.76
CA ASP A 36 7.00 22.59 12.72
C ASP A 36 6.06 23.77 12.38
N TYR A 37 4.78 23.48 12.15
CA TYR A 37 3.77 24.50 11.84
C TYR A 37 3.16 25.13 13.09
N THR A 38 3.43 24.58 14.27
CA THR A 38 2.91 25.14 15.52
C THR A 38 3.71 26.36 15.95
N THR A 39 3.11 27.19 16.81
CA THR A 39 3.78 28.32 17.45
C THR A 39 4.00 27.96 18.90
N TYR A 40 5.24 28.00 19.37
CA TYR A 40 5.58 27.64 20.74
C TYR A 40 4.83 28.48 21.76
N GLY A 41 4.10 27.78 22.63
CA GLY A 41 3.23 28.37 23.64
C GLY A 41 1.80 28.61 23.18
N ASP A 42 1.48 28.26 21.96
CA ASP A 42 0.18 28.45 21.32
C ASP A 42 -0.28 27.13 20.61
N GLU A 43 0.23 26.01 21.08
CA GLU A 43 -0.14 24.67 20.59
C GLU A 43 -1.58 24.35 20.98
N ILE A 44 -2.35 23.75 20.08
CA ILE A 44 -3.65 23.19 20.44
C ILE A 44 -3.50 21.77 20.96
N LYS A 45 -4.20 21.50 22.05
CA LYS A 45 -4.25 20.17 22.65
C LYS A 45 -5.55 20.00 23.42
N PHE A 46 -6.17 18.83 23.30
CA PHE A 46 -7.36 18.48 24.09
C PHE A 46 -6.96 17.87 25.43
N GLY A 47 -7.74 18.17 26.46
CA GLY A 47 -7.61 17.57 27.82
C GLY A 47 -7.87 18.59 28.93
N GLY A 48 -8.03 18.09 30.16
CA GLY A 48 -8.21 18.93 31.34
C GLY A 48 -7.05 19.92 31.55
N GLY A 49 -7.35 21.21 31.57
CA GLY A 49 -6.32 22.28 31.68
C GLY A 49 -5.51 22.52 30.42
N LYS A 50 -5.88 21.95 29.27
CA LYS A 50 -5.24 22.16 27.98
C LYS A 50 -5.90 23.30 27.20
N THR A 51 -5.43 23.54 25.97
CA THR A 51 -5.75 24.76 25.19
C THR A 51 -7.05 24.69 24.40
N ILE A 52 -7.54 23.48 24.01
CA ILE A 52 -8.84 23.37 23.34
C ILE A 52 -9.95 23.57 24.36
N ARG A 53 -10.31 24.81 24.59
CA ARG A 53 -11.39 25.25 25.48
C ARG A 53 -12.03 26.50 24.90
N ASP A 54 -13.26 26.75 25.29
CA ASP A 54 -14.06 27.92 24.87
C ASP A 54 -13.30 29.24 25.05
N GLY A 55 -13.20 30.02 23.98
CA GLY A 55 -12.51 31.29 23.97
C GLY A 55 -10.98 31.22 23.99
N MET A 56 -10.41 30.03 23.98
CA MET A 56 -8.97 29.79 23.85
C MET A 56 -8.67 29.17 22.47
N GLY A 57 -8.28 27.91 22.39
CA GLY A 57 -8.07 27.20 21.13
C GLY A 57 -9.36 26.88 20.39
N GLN A 58 -10.53 26.93 21.05
CA GLN A 58 -11.83 26.80 20.44
C GLN A 58 -12.47 28.17 20.20
N SER A 59 -12.95 28.41 18.99
CA SER A 59 -13.70 29.62 18.61
C SER A 59 -15.07 29.64 19.28
N VAL A 60 -15.49 30.83 19.75
CA VAL A 60 -16.81 31.08 20.34
C VAL A 60 -17.81 31.67 19.33
N LYS A 61 -17.36 31.97 18.10
CA LYS A 61 -18.13 32.78 17.14
C LYS A 61 -18.54 32.01 15.90
N THR A 62 -17.82 30.95 15.60
CA THR A 62 -17.96 30.19 14.37
C THR A 62 -18.77 28.92 14.61
N THR A 63 -19.39 28.45 13.57
CA THR A 63 -20.23 27.24 13.55
C THR A 63 -19.75 26.29 12.45
N SER A 64 -20.27 25.06 12.44
CA SER A 64 -20.01 24.12 11.36
C SER A 64 -20.39 24.68 9.99
N ALA A 65 -21.46 25.50 9.91
CA ALA A 65 -21.90 26.15 8.68
C ALA A 65 -20.93 27.29 8.25
N ASP A 66 -20.21 27.90 9.17
CA ASP A 66 -19.16 28.88 8.89
C ASP A 66 -17.84 28.23 8.47
N GLY A 67 -17.77 26.89 8.48
CA GLY A 67 -16.63 26.11 8.03
C GLY A 67 -15.70 25.62 9.13
N ASP A 68 -16.13 25.59 10.40
CA ASP A 68 -15.38 24.95 11.47
C ASP A 68 -15.09 23.49 11.11
N LEU A 69 -13.92 23.01 11.51
CA LEU A 69 -13.55 21.62 11.33
C LEU A 69 -14.55 20.67 12.01
N ASP A 70 -14.79 19.52 11.41
CA ASP A 70 -15.53 18.43 12.06
C ASP A 70 -14.61 17.65 12.99
N LEU A 71 -13.35 17.51 12.59
CA LEU A 71 -12.31 16.80 13.33
C LEU A 71 -10.95 17.47 13.16
N VAL A 72 -10.16 17.51 14.23
CA VAL A 72 -8.75 17.89 14.18
C VAL A 72 -7.88 16.81 14.80
N ILE A 73 -6.81 16.41 14.10
CA ILE A 73 -5.73 15.60 14.67
C ILE A 73 -4.61 16.57 15.05
N THR A 74 -4.31 16.65 16.35
CA THR A 74 -3.39 17.69 16.87
C THR A 74 -1.95 17.22 16.89
N ASN A 75 -1.02 18.12 16.53
CA ASN A 75 0.43 17.92 16.71
C ASN A 75 0.97 16.59 16.12
N ALA A 76 0.49 16.18 14.96
CA ALA A 76 0.92 14.95 14.31
C ALA A 76 2.30 15.10 13.64
N LEU A 77 3.13 14.07 13.73
CA LEU A 77 4.33 13.97 12.90
C LEU A 77 3.93 13.34 11.56
N ILE A 78 3.95 14.12 10.50
CA ILE A 78 3.51 13.73 9.18
C ILE A 78 4.73 13.41 8.33
N VAL A 79 4.72 12.23 7.70
CA VAL A 79 5.76 11.77 6.77
C VAL A 79 5.09 11.51 5.43
N ASP A 80 5.41 12.34 4.45
CA ASP A 80 4.91 12.18 3.08
C ASP A 80 5.92 12.67 2.03
N SER A 81 5.51 12.68 0.76
CA SER A 81 6.36 13.13 -0.36
C SER A 81 6.75 14.61 -0.30
N THR A 82 6.13 15.41 0.57
CA THR A 82 6.41 16.85 0.73
C THR A 82 7.38 17.13 1.85
N GLY A 83 7.72 16.14 2.66
CA GLY A 83 8.70 16.23 3.74
C GLY A 83 8.23 15.58 5.05
N ILE A 84 9.01 15.84 6.09
CA ILE A 84 8.79 15.35 7.45
C ILE A 84 8.41 16.54 8.31
N ILE A 85 7.13 16.69 8.58
CA ILE A 85 6.61 17.90 9.21
C ILE A 85 5.78 17.59 10.45
N LYS A 86 5.79 18.49 11.42
CA LYS A 86 4.83 18.49 12.51
C LYS A 86 3.73 19.51 12.22
N ALA A 87 2.49 19.07 12.24
CA ALA A 87 1.33 19.89 11.98
C ALA A 87 0.04 19.31 12.57
N ASP A 88 -1.00 20.12 12.62
CA ASP A 88 -2.36 19.65 12.83
C ASP A 88 -2.97 19.25 11.48
N ILE A 89 -3.86 18.26 11.50
CA ILE A 89 -4.63 17.83 10.33
C ILE A 89 -6.09 18.18 10.59
N GLY A 90 -6.65 19.05 9.76
CA GLY A 90 -8.05 19.44 9.82
C GLY A 90 -8.90 18.64 8.83
N ILE A 91 -10.03 18.12 9.30
CA ILE A 91 -10.98 17.33 8.52
C ILE A 91 -12.34 18.02 8.52
N LYS A 92 -12.95 18.14 7.33
CA LYS A 92 -14.27 18.70 7.10
C LYS A 92 -14.99 17.89 6.04
N ASP A 93 -16.24 17.53 6.29
CA ASP A 93 -17.07 16.74 5.36
C ASP A 93 -16.38 15.46 4.86
N GLY A 94 -15.70 14.74 5.77
CA GLY A 94 -14.99 13.50 5.49
C GLY A 94 -13.72 13.66 4.63
N LYS A 95 -13.22 14.89 4.44
CA LYS A 95 -12.02 15.19 3.64
C LYS A 95 -10.99 15.96 4.44
N ILE A 96 -9.71 15.78 4.12
CA ILE A 96 -8.65 16.62 4.65
C ILE A 96 -8.87 18.05 4.14
N LYS A 97 -9.19 18.95 5.07
CA LYS A 97 -9.41 20.37 4.79
C LYS A 97 -8.11 21.15 4.70
N GLY A 98 -7.15 20.76 5.51
CA GLY A 98 -5.83 21.39 5.54
C GLY A 98 -4.86 20.69 6.47
N ILE A 99 -3.58 20.95 6.25
CA ILE A 99 -2.47 20.54 7.09
C ILE A 99 -1.72 21.83 7.47
N GLY A 100 -1.55 22.07 8.78
CA GLY A 100 -0.94 23.30 9.25
C GLY A 100 -1.21 23.53 10.74
N LYS A 101 -1.42 24.77 11.14
CA LYS A 101 -1.82 25.13 12.49
C LYS A 101 -3.33 25.29 12.56
N ALA A 102 -4.00 24.47 13.37
CA ALA A 102 -5.41 24.62 13.70
C ALA A 102 -5.60 25.46 14.96
N GLY A 103 -6.82 25.98 15.18
CA GLY A 103 -7.14 26.69 16.40
C GLY A 103 -8.20 27.76 16.23
N ASN A 104 -8.14 28.77 17.12
CA ASN A 104 -9.06 29.90 17.15
C ASN A 104 -8.38 31.16 16.58
N PRO A 105 -8.68 31.59 15.34
CA PRO A 105 -8.02 32.69 14.71
C PRO A 105 -8.30 34.08 15.40
N SER A 106 -9.25 34.10 16.32
CA SER A 106 -9.56 35.34 17.07
C SER A 106 -8.54 35.64 18.17
N VAL A 107 -7.78 34.63 18.63
CA VAL A 107 -6.84 34.78 19.78
C VAL A 107 -5.49 34.07 19.53
N MET A 108 -5.37 33.31 18.45
CA MET A 108 -4.14 32.60 18.09
C MET A 108 -3.61 33.10 16.75
N ASP A 109 -2.37 33.50 16.71
CA ASP A 109 -1.72 33.93 15.48
C ASP A 109 -1.34 32.74 14.58
N GLY A 110 -1.42 32.95 13.25
CA GLY A 110 -0.93 31.99 12.28
C GLY A 110 -1.80 30.73 12.11
N VAL A 111 -3.06 30.75 12.57
CA VAL A 111 -4.01 29.68 12.25
C VAL A 111 -4.16 29.58 10.74
N THR A 112 -3.98 28.38 10.21
CA THR A 112 -4.07 28.10 8.76
C THR A 112 -5.51 28.36 8.29
N PRO A 113 -5.69 29.09 7.16
CA PRO A 113 -7.03 29.37 6.65
C PRO A 113 -7.89 28.09 6.49
N GLY A 114 -9.09 28.13 7.05
CA GLY A 114 -10.02 26.98 7.04
C GLY A 114 -9.76 25.93 8.12
N MET A 115 -8.81 26.14 9.03
CA MET A 115 -8.53 25.22 10.13
C MET A 115 -9.02 25.74 11.49
N THR A 116 -10.18 26.38 11.51
CA THR A 116 -10.79 26.84 12.75
C THR A 116 -11.35 25.67 13.56
N VAL A 117 -10.98 25.59 14.81
CA VAL A 117 -11.56 24.67 15.79
C VAL A 117 -12.76 25.35 16.45
N GLY A 118 -13.95 24.81 16.27
CA GLY A 118 -15.19 25.33 16.82
C GLY A 118 -15.81 24.38 17.84
N ALA A 119 -17.01 24.74 18.28
CA ALA A 119 -17.75 23.92 19.26
C ALA A 119 -18.18 22.54 18.70
N SER A 120 -18.26 22.40 17.39
CA SER A 120 -18.59 21.14 16.69
C SER A 120 -17.39 20.28 16.33
N THR A 121 -16.17 20.74 16.64
CA THR A 121 -14.93 20.05 16.28
C THR A 121 -14.59 18.95 17.29
N GLU A 122 -14.47 17.70 16.85
CA GLU A 122 -13.87 16.61 17.62
C GLU A 122 -12.34 16.70 17.55
N ALA A 123 -11.63 16.19 18.56
CA ALA A 123 -10.18 16.23 18.64
C ALA A 123 -9.57 14.87 18.88
N ILE A 124 -8.61 14.49 18.04
CA ILE A 124 -7.75 13.30 18.20
C ILE A 124 -6.33 13.75 18.52
N ALA A 125 -5.74 13.17 19.55
CA ALA A 125 -4.35 13.42 19.90
C ALA A 125 -3.41 12.75 18.89
N GLY A 126 -2.64 13.56 18.16
CA GLY A 126 -1.60 13.11 17.26
C GLY A 126 -0.19 13.17 17.86
N GLU A 127 -0.07 13.66 19.07
CA GLU A 127 1.21 13.79 19.78
C GLU A 127 1.87 12.42 19.97
N GLY A 128 3.09 12.28 19.47
CA GLY A 128 3.84 11.03 19.52
C GLY A 128 3.40 9.98 18.49
N MET A 129 2.50 10.34 17.59
CA MET A 129 2.05 9.49 16.49
C MET A 129 2.68 9.94 15.17
N ILE A 130 3.01 8.95 14.33
CA ILE A 130 3.44 9.18 12.95
C ILE A 130 2.23 8.97 12.04
N VAL A 131 1.97 9.95 11.18
CA VAL A 131 0.89 9.91 10.20
C VAL A 131 1.49 9.85 8.80
N THR A 132 1.09 8.86 8.02
CA THR A 132 1.45 8.72 6.62
C THR A 132 0.20 8.70 5.75
N ALA A 133 0.36 8.82 4.43
CA ALA A 133 -0.72 8.43 3.51
C ALA A 133 -1.10 6.96 3.75
N GLY A 134 -2.37 6.62 3.57
CA GLY A 134 -2.82 5.24 3.66
C GLY A 134 -2.18 4.37 2.59
N GLY A 135 -1.75 3.17 2.96
CA GLY A 135 -1.14 2.22 2.03
C GLY A 135 -2.13 1.76 0.96
N ILE A 136 -1.60 1.47 -0.23
CA ILE A 136 -2.33 0.84 -1.35
C ILE A 136 -1.69 -0.53 -1.59
N ASP A 137 -2.47 -1.59 -1.46
CA ASP A 137 -2.02 -2.93 -1.78
C ASP A 137 -2.70 -3.40 -3.07
N THR A 138 -1.90 -3.72 -4.07
CA THR A 138 -2.35 -4.02 -5.44
C THR A 138 -2.35 -5.50 -5.78
N HIS A 139 -2.13 -6.38 -4.78
CA HIS A 139 -2.13 -7.82 -4.99
C HIS A 139 -2.91 -8.52 -3.87
N ILE A 140 -4.24 -8.53 -4.00
CA ILE A 140 -5.16 -9.07 -3.00
C ILE A 140 -5.95 -10.24 -3.57
N HIS A 141 -5.97 -11.35 -2.84
CA HIS A 141 -6.88 -12.47 -3.04
C HIS A 141 -8.10 -12.27 -2.13
N PHE A 142 -9.25 -11.94 -2.71
CA PHE A 142 -10.48 -11.76 -1.95
C PHE A 142 -11.14 -13.10 -1.62
N ILE A 143 -10.55 -13.81 -0.65
CA ILE A 143 -11.03 -15.13 -0.18
C ILE A 143 -11.90 -14.95 1.06
N CYS A 144 -11.43 -14.18 2.04
CA CYS A 144 -12.03 -14.02 3.35
C CYS A 144 -12.03 -12.54 3.76
N PRO A 145 -13.17 -11.95 4.14
CA PRO A 145 -13.27 -10.50 4.39
C PRO A 145 -12.53 -10.02 5.64
N GLN A 146 -12.17 -10.90 6.57
CA GLN A 146 -11.44 -10.52 7.78
C GLN A 146 -10.08 -9.85 7.50
N GLN A 147 -9.51 -10.05 6.32
CA GLN A 147 -8.30 -9.35 5.91
C GLN A 147 -8.47 -7.82 5.81
N ILE A 148 -9.71 -7.34 5.62
CA ILE A 148 -10.00 -5.89 5.52
C ILE A 148 -9.72 -5.20 6.85
N ASP A 149 -10.13 -5.80 7.96
CA ASP A 149 -9.82 -5.28 9.30
C ASP A 149 -8.31 -5.29 9.55
N CYS A 150 -7.62 -6.38 9.17
CA CYS A 150 -6.16 -6.46 9.26
C CYS A 150 -5.47 -5.36 8.45
N ALA A 151 -5.97 -5.07 7.25
CA ALA A 151 -5.47 -4.01 6.38
C ALA A 151 -5.60 -2.64 7.06
N LEU A 152 -6.81 -2.29 7.54
CA LEU A 152 -7.07 -1.02 8.21
C LEU A 152 -6.20 -0.83 9.46
N TYR A 153 -6.09 -1.85 10.31
CA TYR A 153 -5.24 -1.80 11.51
C TYR A 153 -3.75 -1.67 11.20
N SER A 154 -3.34 -2.01 9.98
CA SER A 154 -1.94 -1.95 9.52
C SER A 154 -1.64 -0.73 8.65
N GLY A 155 -2.60 0.19 8.50
CA GLY A 155 -2.42 1.43 7.73
C GLY A 155 -2.66 1.31 6.23
N VAL A 156 -3.17 0.16 5.75
CA VAL A 156 -3.59 0.00 4.35
C VAL A 156 -5.04 0.47 4.22
N THR A 157 -5.31 1.38 3.29
CA THR A 157 -6.63 1.99 3.09
C THR A 157 -7.21 1.72 1.71
N THR A 158 -6.46 1.04 0.84
CA THR A 158 -6.89 0.65 -0.50
C THR A 158 -6.39 -0.74 -0.82
N MET A 159 -7.29 -1.62 -1.23
CA MET A 159 -7.00 -2.99 -1.61
C MET A 159 -7.49 -3.25 -3.04
N ILE A 160 -6.59 -3.67 -3.90
CA ILE A 160 -6.88 -3.96 -5.31
C ILE A 160 -6.51 -5.42 -5.59
N GLY A 161 -7.41 -6.16 -6.17
CA GLY A 161 -7.19 -7.56 -6.49
C GLY A 161 -8.43 -8.22 -7.05
N GLY A 162 -8.57 -9.51 -6.86
CA GLY A 162 -9.73 -10.25 -7.34
C GLY A 162 -10.02 -11.48 -6.53
N GLY A 163 -11.15 -12.10 -6.84
CA GLY A 163 -11.65 -13.29 -6.18
C GLY A 163 -13.15 -13.21 -5.96
N THR A 164 -13.74 -14.32 -5.56
CA THR A 164 -15.17 -14.45 -5.26
C THR A 164 -15.39 -15.25 -3.96
N GLY A 165 -14.47 -15.10 -3.00
CA GLY A 165 -14.43 -15.94 -1.82
C GLY A 165 -13.57 -17.20 -2.04
N PRO A 166 -13.87 -18.33 -1.39
CA PRO A 166 -13.04 -19.53 -1.42
C PRO A 166 -13.24 -20.42 -2.66
N ALA A 167 -13.84 -19.91 -3.73
CA ALA A 167 -14.07 -20.68 -4.95
C ALA A 167 -12.75 -21.03 -5.66
N ASP A 168 -12.53 -22.32 -5.97
CA ASP A 168 -11.25 -22.84 -6.46
C ASP A 168 -10.70 -22.09 -7.68
N GLY A 169 -11.56 -21.71 -8.63
CA GLY A 169 -11.13 -21.02 -9.84
C GLY A 169 -10.70 -19.57 -9.61
N THR A 170 -10.97 -18.97 -8.45
CA THR A 170 -10.73 -17.55 -8.20
C THR A 170 -9.85 -17.27 -6.98
N ASN A 171 -9.80 -18.20 -6.01
CA ASN A 171 -9.04 -17.99 -4.78
C ASN A 171 -7.53 -17.84 -5.04
N ALA A 172 -6.98 -18.62 -5.98
CA ALA A 172 -5.56 -18.58 -6.32
C ALA A 172 -5.22 -17.57 -7.44
N THR A 173 -6.20 -17.07 -8.20
CA THR A 173 -5.95 -16.33 -9.43
C THR A 173 -6.17 -14.82 -9.37
N THR A 174 -6.70 -14.32 -8.26
CA THR A 174 -7.04 -12.89 -8.10
C THR A 174 -7.98 -12.36 -9.20
N CYS A 175 -8.89 -13.18 -9.70
CA CYS A 175 -9.84 -12.80 -10.74
C CYS A 175 -11.26 -12.75 -10.18
N THR A 176 -12.03 -11.72 -10.55
CA THR A 176 -13.48 -11.65 -10.32
C THR A 176 -14.17 -11.75 -11.67
N PRO A 177 -14.53 -12.98 -12.14
CA PRO A 177 -14.90 -13.22 -13.52
C PRO A 177 -16.37 -12.88 -13.80
N GLY A 178 -16.60 -12.09 -14.84
CA GLY A 178 -17.90 -11.81 -15.40
C GLY A 178 -18.78 -10.83 -14.60
N PRO A 179 -19.83 -10.31 -15.23
CA PRO A 179 -20.65 -9.23 -14.63
C PRO A 179 -21.34 -9.61 -13.34
N TRP A 180 -21.86 -10.84 -13.25
CA TRP A 180 -22.59 -11.27 -12.05
C TRP A 180 -21.68 -11.32 -10.80
N ASN A 181 -20.49 -11.93 -10.93
CA ASN A 181 -19.54 -11.99 -9.81
C ASN A 181 -19.04 -10.59 -9.45
N MET A 182 -18.79 -9.75 -10.44
CA MET A 182 -18.39 -8.34 -10.23
C MET A 182 -19.44 -7.59 -9.41
N GLU A 183 -20.72 -7.68 -9.82
CA GLU A 183 -21.82 -7.06 -9.09
C GLU A 183 -21.95 -7.59 -7.65
N MET A 184 -21.81 -8.88 -7.43
CA MET A 184 -21.89 -9.48 -6.09
C MET A 184 -20.74 -9.02 -5.20
N MET A 185 -19.51 -8.95 -5.72
CA MET A 185 -18.35 -8.47 -4.96
C MET A 185 -18.45 -6.97 -4.65
N LEU A 186 -18.93 -6.14 -5.58
CA LEU A 186 -19.19 -4.72 -5.32
C LEU A 186 -20.24 -4.52 -4.22
N LYS A 187 -21.34 -5.29 -4.25
CA LYS A 187 -22.34 -5.26 -3.18
C LYS A 187 -21.78 -5.71 -1.83
N ALA A 188 -20.96 -6.77 -1.82
CA ALA A 188 -20.32 -7.22 -0.60
C ALA A 188 -19.33 -6.20 -0.01
N ALA A 189 -18.79 -5.34 -0.86
CA ALA A 189 -17.83 -4.30 -0.47
C ALA A 189 -18.48 -3.06 0.18
N GLU A 190 -19.77 -2.82 -0.02
CA GLU A 190 -20.45 -1.56 0.38
C GLU A 190 -20.38 -1.26 1.89
N GLU A 191 -20.30 -2.28 2.73
CA GLU A 191 -20.33 -2.12 4.19
C GLU A 191 -18.94 -1.83 4.79
N TYR A 192 -17.87 -1.96 4.01
CA TYR A 192 -16.51 -1.81 4.53
C TYR A 192 -15.97 -0.38 4.35
N PRO A 193 -15.38 0.22 5.41
CA PRO A 193 -14.76 1.54 5.35
C PRO A 193 -13.37 1.46 4.69
N MET A 194 -13.29 0.87 3.50
CA MET A 194 -12.06 0.58 2.75
C MET A 194 -12.29 0.91 1.28
N ASN A 195 -11.28 1.42 0.59
CA ASN A 195 -11.31 1.48 -0.86
C ASN A 195 -11.03 0.09 -1.42
N LEU A 196 -12.00 -0.51 -2.08
CA LEU A 196 -11.90 -1.86 -2.64
C LEU A 196 -12.04 -1.79 -4.16
N GLY A 197 -11.08 -2.40 -4.87
CA GLY A 197 -11.09 -2.50 -6.32
C GLY A 197 -10.97 -3.94 -6.78
N PHE A 198 -11.86 -4.34 -7.70
CA PHE A 198 -11.91 -5.72 -8.20
C PHE A 198 -11.42 -5.80 -9.64
N LEU A 199 -10.54 -6.78 -9.89
CA LEU A 199 -10.00 -7.07 -11.21
C LEU A 199 -10.82 -8.17 -11.87
N GLY A 200 -11.27 -7.91 -13.09
CA GLY A 200 -11.92 -8.89 -13.94
C GLY A 200 -10.93 -9.97 -14.40
N LYS A 201 -11.43 -11.10 -14.87
CA LYS A 201 -10.61 -12.16 -15.46
C LYS A 201 -10.12 -11.72 -16.85
N GLY A 202 -8.81 -11.48 -16.96
CA GLY A 202 -8.16 -11.06 -18.20
C GLY A 202 -7.86 -12.20 -19.19
N ASN A 203 -7.98 -13.45 -18.75
CA ASN A 203 -7.65 -14.63 -19.56
C ASN A 203 -8.73 -14.89 -20.60
N CYS A 204 -8.69 -14.13 -21.68
CA CYS A 204 -9.53 -14.31 -22.86
C CYS A 204 -8.83 -13.79 -24.09
N SER A 205 -8.85 -14.57 -25.20
CA SER A 205 -8.32 -14.15 -26.50
C SER A 205 -9.40 -13.58 -27.41
N ASP A 206 -10.46 -12.99 -26.84
CA ASP A 206 -11.48 -12.18 -27.50
C ASP A 206 -11.81 -10.97 -26.61
N GLU A 207 -11.96 -9.80 -27.17
CA GLU A 207 -12.11 -8.56 -26.43
C GLU A 207 -13.50 -8.40 -25.80
N LYS A 208 -14.53 -8.99 -26.39
CA LYS A 208 -15.92 -8.83 -25.92
C LYS A 208 -16.16 -9.25 -24.47
N PRO A 209 -15.69 -10.44 -24.02
CA PRO A 209 -15.83 -10.82 -22.61
C PRO A 209 -15.02 -9.97 -21.65
N LEU A 210 -13.92 -9.37 -22.12
CA LEU A 210 -13.09 -8.45 -21.34
C LEU A 210 -13.81 -7.11 -21.16
N ILE A 211 -14.33 -6.55 -22.25
CA ILE A 211 -15.11 -5.30 -22.26
C ILE A 211 -16.36 -5.41 -21.38
N GLU A 212 -17.04 -6.56 -21.40
CA GLU A 212 -18.21 -6.82 -20.58
C GLU A 212 -17.89 -6.66 -19.08
N GLN A 213 -16.75 -7.15 -18.64
CA GLN A 213 -16.31 -7.07 -17.24
C GLN A 213 -15.93 -5.63 -16.85
N VAL A 214 -15.23 -4.90 -17.71
CA VAL A 214 -14.93 -3.48 -17.48
C VAL A 214 -16.21 -2.69 -17.33
N LYS A 215 -17.20 -2.89 -18.22
CA LYS A 215 -18.52 -2.23 -18.14
C LYS A 215 -19.33 -2.62 -16.91
N ALA A 216 -19.07 -3.79 -16.33
CA ALA A 216 -19.71 -4.23 -15.08
C ALA A 216 -19.08 -3.64 -13.82
N GLY A 217 -17.98 -2.88 -13.94
CA GLY A 217 -17.33 -2.20 -12.83
C GLY A 217 -15.97 -2.76 -12.45
N ALA A 218 -15.38 -3.66 -13.26
CA ALA A 218 -13.99 -4.04 -13.05
C ALA A 218 -13.08 -2.82 -13.20
N MET A 219 -12.22 -2.57 -12.20
CA MET A 219 -11.28 -1.46 -12.25
C MET A 219 -10.03 -1.75 -13.08
N GLY A 220 -9.88 -3.01 -13.49
CA GLY A 220 -8.79 -3.51 -14.28
C GLY A 220 -9.00 -4.98 -14.60
N LEU A 221 -8.01 -5.60 -15.22
CA LEU A 221 -8.04 -7.00 -15.63
C LEU A 221 -6.84 -7.75 -15.05
N LYS A 222 -7.05 -9.00 -14.65
CA LYS A 222 -5.99 -9.87 -14.14
C LYS A 222 -5.81 -11.08 -15.06
N ILE A 223 -4.58 -11.28 -15.49
CA ILE A 223 -4.15 -12.49 -16.20
C ILE A 223 -3.43 -13.42 -15.22
N HIS A 224 -3.77 -14.70 -15.23
CA HIS A 224 -3.12 -15.72 -14.42
C HIS A 224 -2.84 -16.97 -15.25
N GLU A 225 -1.69 -17.63 -15.02
CA GLU A 225 -1.27 -18.81 -15.76
C GLU A 225 -2.28 -19.98 -15.69
N ASP A 226 -2.92 -20.20 -14.54
CA ASP A 226 -3.90 -21.27 -14.36
C ASP A 226 -5.06 -21.19 -15.37
N TRP A 227 -5.32 -20.02 -15.90
CA TRP A 227 -6.31 -19.78 -16.96
C TRP A 227 -5.70 -19.67 -18.37
N GLY A 228 -4.38 -19.87 -18.51
CA GLY A 228 -3.65 -19.75 -19.75
C GLY A 228 -3.17 -18.32 -20.07
N ALA A 229 -1.95 -17.97 -19.66
CA ALA A 229 -1.33 -16.67 -19.91
C ALA A 229 -0.54 -16.67 -21.24
N THR A 230 -1.22 -16.96 -22.36
CA THR A 230 -0.59 -17.02 -23.68
C THR A 230 -0.35 -15.62 -24.27
N PRO A 231 0.55 -15.46 -25.25
CA PRO A 231 0.77 -14.17 -25.94
C PRO A 231 -0.52 -13.58 -26.51
N ALA A 232 -1.43 -14.39 -27.05
CA ALA A 232 -2.71 -13.90 -27.55
C ALA A 232 -3.62 -13.35 -26.46
N VAL A 233 -3.67 -14.01 -25.31
CA VAL A 233 -4.41 -13.51 -24.13
C VAL A 233 -3.85 -12.19 -23.65
N ILE A 234 -2.53 -12.07 -23.54
CA ILE A 234 -1.86 -10.83 -23.13
C ILE A 234 -2.19 -9.69 -24.10
N ASP A 235 -2.08 -9.93 -25.39
CA ASP A 235 -2.34 -8.93 -26.43
C ASP A 235 -3.78 -8.43 -26.39
N HIS A 236 -4.78 -9.31 -26.40
CA HIS A 236 -6.20 -8.90 -26.35
C HIS A 236 -6.56 -8.19 -25.04
N CYS A 237 -6.01 -8.64 -23.91
CA CYS A 237 -6.26 -8.02 -22.63
C CYS A 237 -5.71 -6.58 -22.60
N LEU A 238 -4.51 -6.35 -23.10
CA LEU A 238 -3.89 -5.05 -23.16
C LEU A 238 -4.56 -4.12 -24.18
N ASN A 239 -5.08 -4.64 -25.32
CA ASN A 239 -5.87 -3.85 -26.25
C ASN A 239 -7.12 -3.24 -25.59
N VAL A 240 -7.84 -4.07 -24.80
CA VAL A 240 -9.00 -3.57 -24.05
C VAL A 240 -8.58 -2.59 -22.95
N ALA A 241 -7.46 -2.85 -22.28
CA ALA A 241 -6.95 -1.95 -21.26
C ALA A 241 -6.59 -0.57 -21.82
N ASP A 242 -5.95 -0.52 -22.99
CA ASP A 242 -5.62 0.72 -23.67
C ASP A 242 -6.88 1.48 -24.15
N GLU A 243 -7.92 0.76 -24.64
CA GLU A 243 -9.18 1.38 -25.09
C GLU A 243 -9.98 1.96 -23.93
N TYR A 244 -10.01 1.28 -22.79
CA TYR A 244 -10.85 1.68 -21.63
C TYR A 244 -10.08 2.38 -20.51
N ASP A 245 -8.78 2.62 -20.69
CA ASP A 245 -7.91 3.26 -19.70
C ASP A 245 -7.95 2.57 -18.33
N VAL A 246 -7.76 1.24 -18.34
CA VAL A 246 -7.73 0.41 -17.14
C VAL A 246 -6.42 -0.36 -17.03
N GLN A 247 -6.02 -0.75 -15.81
CA GLN A 247 -4.77 -1.48 -15.56
C GLN A 247 -4.92 -2.97 -15.84
N VAL A 248 -3.86 -3.59 -16.38
CA VAL A 248 -3.68 -5.06 -16.39
C VAL A 248 -2.65 -5.45 -15.36
N ALA A 249 -2.97 -6.48 -14.55
CA ALA A 249 -2.02 -7.16 -13.70
C ALA A 249 -1.82 -8.60 -14.20
N ILE A 250 -0.59 -9.11 -14.11
CA ILE A 250 -0.26 -10.45 -14.61
C ILE A 250 0.55 -11.27 -13.60
N HIS A 251 0.10 -12.50 -13.36
CA HIS A 251 0.92 -13.62 -12.92
C HIS A 251 1.29 -14.40 -14.18
N THR A 252 2.57 -14.39 -14.55
CA THR A 252 3.03 -14.91 -15.83
C THR A 252 3.09 -16.43 -15.88
N ASP A 253 3.29 -16.98 -17.07
CA ASP A 253 3.32 -18.43 -17.34
C ASP A 253 4.55 -19.10 -16.68
N THR A 254 4.34 -19.79 -15.59
CA THR A 254 5.40 -20.48 -14.84
C THR A 254 6.01 -21.64 -15.58
N LEU A 255 5.18 -22.39 -16.29
CA LEU A 255 5.59 -23.63 -16.97
C LEU A 255 6.11 -23.38 -18.39
N ASN A 256 6.13 -22.12 -18.84
CA ASN A 256 6.49 -21.73 -20.21
C ASN A 256 5.64 -22.45 -21.29
N GLU A 257 4.36 -22.69 -20.99
CA GLU A 257 3.41 -23.34 -21.93
C GLU A 257 3.09 -22.45 -23.12
N GLY A 258 3.04 -21.13 -22.89
CA GLY A 258 2.80 -20.11 -23.91
C GLY A 258 4.08 -19.52 -24.53
N GLY A 259 5.25 -20.04 -24.19
CA GLY A 259 6.57 -19.51 -24.58
C GLY A 259 7.40 -19.10 -23.38
N CYS A 260 8.61 -18.61 -23.62
CA CYS A 260 9.52 -18.13 -22.59
C CYS A 260 9.21 -16.66 -22.20
N VAL A 261 9.94 -16.12 -21.23
CA VAL A 261 9.75 -14.73 -20.75
C VAL A 261 9.85 -13.69 -21.88
N GLU A 262 10.69 -13.95 -22.86
CA GLU A 262 10.86 -13.09 -24.04
C GLU A 262 9.59 -13.02 -24.89
N ASP A 263 8.84 -14.13 -25.01
CA ASP A 263 7.56 -14.18 -25.73
C ASP A 263 6.50 -13.37 -25.00
N THR A 264 6.48 -13.45 -23.67
CA THR A 264 5.60 -12.63 -22.81
C THR A 264 5.95 -11.14 -22.95
N ILE A 265 7.21 -10.75 -22.86
CA ILE A 265 7.66 -9.36 -23.05
C ILE A 265 7.31 -8.84 -24.44
N ASN A 266 7.49 -9.67 -25.47
CA ASN A 266 7.13 -9.33 -26.85
C ASN A 266 5.61 -9.13 -27.00
N ALA A 267 4.79 -9.96 -26.35
CA ALA A 267 3.33 -9.82 -26.37
C ALA A 267 2.85 -8.54 -25.65
N ILE A 268 3.53 -8.14 -24.59
CA ILE A 268 3.28 -6.85 -23.92
C ILE A 268 3.51 -5.69 -24.89
N GLY A 269 4.54 -5.77 -25.73
CA GLY A 269 4.74 -4.84 -26.83
C GLY A 269 4.96 -3.38 -26.42
N GLY A 270 5.56 -3.13 -25.25
CA GLY A 270 5.83 -1.80 -24.71
C GLY A 270 4.61 -1.10 -24.07
N ARG A 271 3.46 -1.79 -23.97
CA ARG A 271 2.27 -1.31 -23.25
C ARG A 271 2.47 -1.39 -21.73
N THR A 272 1.67 -0.66 -20.98
CA THR A 272 1.75 -0.65 -19.51
C THR A 272 1.10 -1.89 -18.92
N ILE A 273 1.85 -2.61 -18.09
CA ILE A 273 1.37 -3.79 -17.37
C ILE A 273 2.03 -3.89 -15.99
N HIS A 274 1.28 -4.37 -15.00
CA HIS A 274 1.78 -4.65 -13.66
C HIS A 274 2.12 -6.13 -13.54
N THR A 275 3.40 -6.45 -13.36
CA THR A 275 3.86 -7.82 -13.12
C THR A 275 3.95 -8.11 -11.63
N TYR A 276 3.28 -9.18 -11.20
CA TYR A 276 3.28 -9.63 -9.82
C TYR A 276 4.56 -10.42 -9.50
N HIS A 277 5.01 -10.41 -8.23
CA HIS A 277 6.18 -11.14 -7.73
C HIS A 277 7.28 -11.30 -8.79
N THR A 278 7.74 -10.18 -9.32
CA THR A 278 8.62 -10.09 -10.50
C THR A 278 10.02 -10.70 -10.28
N GLU A 279 10.39 -11.01 -9.03
CA GLU A 279 11.60 -11.79 -8.74
C GLU A 279 11.46 -13.31 -9.11
N GLY A 280 10.22 -13.79 -9.25
CA GLY A 280 9.90 -15.12 -9.76
C GLY A 280 9.50 -16.17 -8.74
N ALA A 281 9.74 -16.00 -7.45
CA ALA A 281 9.44 -17.04 -6.44
C ALA A 281 7.94 -17.27 -6.23
N GLY A 282 7.12 -16.23 -6.40
CA GLY A 282 5.66 -16.36 -6.33
C GLY A 282 5.03 -17.07 -7.53
N GLY A 283 5.78 -17.29 -8.59
CA GLY A 283 5.36 -17.89 -9.85
C GLY A 283 5.60 -16.99 -11.04
N GLY A 284 5.62 -17.59 -12.22
CA GLY A 284 5.81 -16.90 -13.48
C GLY A 284 7.24 -16.88 -13.99
N HIS A 285 7.50 -17.55 -15.12
CA HIS A 285 8.81 -17.59 -15.80
C HIS A 285 10.02 -17.63 -14.86
N ALA A 286 9.91 -18.35 -13.73
CA ALA A 286 10.96 -18.34 -12.71
C ALA A 286 12.25 -19.04 -13.19
N PRO A 287 13.43 -18.44 -13.01
CA PRO A 287 13.69 -17.13 -12.38
C PRO A 287 13.67 -15.96 -13.38
N ASP A 288 13.44 -16.21 -14.64
CA ASP A 288 13.71 -15.28 -15.74
C ASP A 288 12.79 -14.06 -15.79
N ILE A 289 11.65 -14.10 -15.09
CA ILE A 289 10.70 -12.97 -15.03
C ILE A 289 11.32 -11.66 -14.54
N ILE A 290 12.39 -11.74 -13.74
CA ILE A 290 13.12 -10.55 -13.27
C ILE A 290 13.65 -9.68 -14.43
N LYS A 291 13.85 -10.25 -15.61
CA LYS A 291 14.26 -9.52 -16.83
C LYS A 291 13.21 -8.47 -17.22
N ALA A 292 11.95 -8.68 -16.89
CA ALA A 292 10.86 -7.76 -17.18
C ALA A 292 11.08 -6.38 -16.53
N ALA A 293 11.76 -6.34 -15.39
CA ALA A 293 12.09 -5.10 -14.69
C ALA A 293 13.00 -4.15 -15.49
N ALA A 294 13.71 -4.65 -16.52
CA ALA A 294 14.53 -3.85 -17.43
C ALA A 294 13.73 -3.27 -18.61
N THR A 295 12.45 -3.60 -18.73
CA THR A 295 11.61 -3.20 -19.87
C THR A 295 10.78 -1.96 -19.50
N PRO A 296 10.86 -0.87 -20.28
CA PRO A 296 10.03 0.31 -20.05
C PRO A 296 8.53 -0.02 -20.04
N ASN A 297 7.78 0.70 -19.22
CA ASN A 297 6.32 0.54 -19.03
C ASN A 297 5.87 -0.77 -18.36
N ILE A 298 6.76 -1.67 -17.99
CA ILE A 298 6.44 -2.75 -17.09
C ILE A 298 6.61 -2.23 -15.66
N LEU A 299 5.58 -2.43 -14.83
CA LEU A 299 5.55 -2.02 -13.43
C LEU A 299 5.81 -3.25 -12.55
N PRO A 300 7.07 -3.51 -12.16
CA PRO A 300 7.40 -4.68 -11.36
C PRO A 300 7.00 -4.47 -9.91
N SER A 301 6.43 -5.50 -9.30
CA SER A 301 6.13 -5.52 -7.88
C SER A 301 6.71 -6.74 -7.18
N SER A 302 6.95 -6.55 -5.89
CA SER A 302 7.31 -7.60 -4.96
C SER A 302 6.12 -8.00 -4.11
N THR A 303 6.22 -9.17 -3.49
CA THR A 303 5.32 -9.61 -2.44
C THR A 303 6.06 -9.77 -1.12
N ASN A 304 5.39 -9.47 -0.01
CA ASN A 304 6.06 -9.36 1.30
C ASN A 304 6.66 -10.65 1.88
N PRO A 305 6.29 -11.87 1.48
CA PRO A 305 6.92 -13.07 2.03
C PRO A 305 8.41 -13.20 1.78
N THR A 306 8.90 -12.70 0.65
CA THR A 306 10.33 -12.77 0.29
C THR A 306 11.15 -11.64 0.88
N MET A 307 10.50 -10.62 1.45
CA MET A 307 11.14 -9.37 1.85
C MET A 307 11.06 -9.08 3.36
N PRO A 308 12.13 -8.53 3.95
CA PRO A 308 13.49 -8.53 3.43
C PRO A 308 14.06 -9.95 3.38
N PHE A 309 14.99 -10.22 2.46
CA PHE A 309 15.68 -11.52 2.39
C PHE A 309 16.46 -11.80 3.67
N THR A 310 16.20 -12.96 4.26
CA THR A 310 16.83 -13.44 5.50
C THR A 310 17.27 -14.89 5.36
N VAL A 311 17.94 -15.41 6.37
CA VAL A 311 18.40 -16.82 6.40
C VAL A 311 17.26 -17.84 6.32
N ASN A 312 16.03 -17.45 6.71
CA ASN A 312 14.87 -18.34 6.72
C ASN A 312 13.98 -18.18 5.48
N THR A 313 14.22 -17.16 4.65
CA THR A 313 13.29 -16.80 3.55
C THR A 313 13.02 -17.94 2.60
N LEU A 314 14.06 -18.71 2.23
CA LEU A 314 13.92 -19.81 1.28
C LEU A 314 13.06 -20.95 1.83
N ASP A 315 13.30 -21.35 3.06
CA ASP A 315 12.58 -22.47 3.69
C ASP A 315 11.11 -22.08 3.94
N GLU A 316 10.87 -20.86 4.43
CA GLU A 316 9.52 -20.34 4.64
C GLU A 316 8.76 -20.22 3.32
N HIS A 317 9.42 -19.73 2.28
CA HIS A 317 8.80 -19.56 0.97
C HIS A 317 8.48 -20.90 0.31
N LEU A 318 9.36 -21.90 0.43
CA LEU A 318 9.09 -23.27 -0.03
C LEU A 318 7.84 -23.83 0.62
N ASP A 319 7.72 -23.70 1.94
CA ASP A 319 6.54 -24.17 2.68
C ASP A 319 5.25 -23.45 2.23
N MET A 320 5.31 -22.16 2.00
CA MET A 320 4.16 -21.38 1.51
C MET A 320 3.76 -21.80 0.11
N LEU A 321 4.73 -21.98 -0.79
CA LEU A 321 4.49 -22.40 -2.18
C LEU A 321 3.85 -23.78 -2.24
N MET A 322 4.33 -24.74 -1.42
CA MET A 322 3.74 -26.06 -1.30
C MET A 322 2.25 -26.00 -0.91
N VAL A 323 1.91 -25.12 0.04
CA VAL A 323 0.52 -24.97 0.52
C VAL A 323 -0.35 -24.29 -0.54
N CYS A 324 0.10 -23.19 -1.10
CA CYS A 324 -0.71 -22.39 -2.04
C CYS A 324 -0.98 -23.10 -3.38
N HIS A 325 -0.07 -23.95 -3.83
CA HIS A 325 -0.21 -24.71 -5.05
C HIS A 325 -0.77 -26.14 -4.83
N HIS A 326 -1.29 -26.42 -3.62
CA HIS A 326 -1.87 -27.73 -3.27
C HIS A 326 -0.90 -28.91 -3.49
N LEU A 327 0.40 -28.70 -3.27
CA LEU A 327 1.45 -29.70 -3.43
C LEU A 327 1.59 -30.55 -2.17
N ASP A 328 1.99 -31.81 -2.33
CA ASP A 328 2.18 -32.75 -1.22
C ASP A 328 3.69 -32.99 -0.94
N LYS A 329 4.15 -32.63 0.26
CA LYS A 329 5.53 -32.87 0.71
C LYS A 329 5.98 -34.34 0.67
N LYS A 330 5.03 -35.29 0.57
CA LYS A 330 5.31 -36.73 0.43
C LYS A 330 5.57 -37.14 -1.01
N ILE A 331 5.30 -36.28 -1.97
CA ILE A 331 5.51 -36.51 -3.39
C ILE A 331 6.81 -35.79 -3.80
N PRO A 332 7.89 -36.55 -4.11
CA PRO A 332 9.19 -35.92 -4.46
C PRO A 332 9.10 -34.99 -5.67
N GLU A 333 8.23 -35.29 -6.63
CA GLU A 333 8.03 -34.49 -7.83
C GLU A 333 7.40 -33.12 -7.49
N ASP A 334 6.45 -33.09 -6.55
CA ASP A 334 5.84 -31.85 -6.07
C ASP A 334 6.88 -30.96 -5.37
N VAL A 335 7.71 -31.57 -4.51
CA VAL A 335 8.79 -30.86 -3.83
C VAL A 335 9.80 -30.30 -4.84
N ALA A 336 10.20 -31.13 -5.82
CA ALA A 336 11.14 -30.72 -6.86
C ALA A 336 10.56 -29.58 -7.74
N PHE A 337 9.27 -29.62 -8.02
CA PHE A 337 8.57 -28.54 -8.73
C PHE A 337 8.62 -27.23 -7.94
N ALA A 338 8.24 -27.28 -6.67
CA ALA A 338 8.27 -26.09 -5.80
C ALA A 338 9.69 -25.53 -5.69
N ASP A 339 10.67 -26.36 -5.38
CA ASP A 339 12.08 -25.97 -5.23
C ASP A 339 12.65 -25.39 -6.54
N SER A 340 12.20 -25.89 -7.70
CA SER A 340 12.64 -25.37 -8.99
C SER A 340 12.31 -23.91 -9.24
N ARG A 341 11.32 -23.35 -8.55
CA ARG A 341 10.86 -21.96 -8.67
C ARG A 341 11.59 -21.00 -7.75
N ILE A 342 12.22 -21.51 -6.71
CA ILE A 342 12.87 -20.69 -5.68
C ILE A 342 14.34 -20.49 -6.05
N ARG A 343 14.76 -19.25 -6.17
CA ARG A 343 16.16 -18.88 -6.50
C ARG A 343 16.65 -17.85 -5.49
N PRO A 344 17.63 -18.23 -4.64
CA PRO A 344 18.17 -17.30 -3.67
C PRO A 344 18.73 -16.03 -4.32
N GLU A 345 19.29 -16.14 -5.51
CA GLU A 345 19.91 -15.02 -6.23
C GLU A 345 18.89 -13.96 -6.62
N THR A 346 17.72 -14.35 -7.14
CA THR A 346 16.70 -13.39 -7.55
C THR A 346 15.93 -12.83 -6.37
N ILE A 347 15.66 -13.66 -5.36
CA ILE A 347 15.01 -13.22 -4.12
C ILE A 347 15.92 -12.24 -3.35
N ALA A 348 17.22 -12.54 -3.24
CA ALA A 348 18.16 -11.61 -2.57
C ALA A 348 18.37 -10.31 -3.38
N ALA A 349 18.32 -10.39 -4.72
CA ALA A 349 18.43 -9.22 -5.58
C ALA A 349 17.22 -8.28 -5.47
N GLU A 350 16.05 -8.80 -5.08
CA GLU A 350 14.81 -8.04 -4.92
C GLU A 350 14.97 -6.86 -3.96
N ASP A 351 15.58 -7.07 -2.79
CA ASP A 351 15.86 -6.01 -1.81
C ASP A 351 16.72 -4.89 -2.43
N VAL A 352 17.75 -5.27 -3.19
CA VAL A 352 18.65 -4.33 -3.88
C VAL A 352 17.93 -3.57 -4.98
N LEU A 353 17.05 -4.23 -5.73
CA LEU A 353 16.27 -3.60 -6.79
C LEU A 353 15.25 -2.58 -6.24
N HIS A 354 14.70 -2.83 -5.07
CA HIS A 354 13.90 -1.83 -4.34
C HIS A 354 14.74 -0.63 -3.91
N ASP A 355 15.91 -0.86 -3.32
CA ASP A 355 16.82 0.20 -2.90
C ASP A 355 17.31 1.08 -4.08
N MET A 356 17.39 0.48 -5.26
CA MET A 356 17.74 1.20 -6.50
C MET A 356 16.53 1.86 -7.20
N GLY A 357 15.31 1.67 -6.70
CA GLY A 357 14.08 2.17 -7.31
C GLY A 357 13.68 1.45 -8.61
N VAL A 358 14.28 0.29 -8.90
CA VAL A 358 13.90 -0.55 -10.06
C VAL A 358 12.57 -1.24 -9.81
N PHE A 359 12.40 -1.82 -8.63
CA PHE A 359 11.10 -2.25 -8.12
C PHE A 359 10.51 -1.09 -7.31
N SER A 360 9.29 -0.68 -7.65
CA SER A 360 8.66 0.52 -7.06
C SER A 360 7.43 0.19 -6.20
N MET A 361 6.99 -1.06 -6.19
CA MET A 361 5.78 -1.48 -5.49
C MET A 361 6.05 -2.68 -4.60
N MET A 362 5.61 -2.57 -3.34
CA MET A 362 5.49 -3.68 -2.40
C MET A 362 4.02 -4.00 -2.23
N SER A 363 3.64 -5.24 -2.43
CA SER A 363 2.28 -5.76 -2.22
C SER A 363 2.28 -6.94 -1.27
N SER A 364 1.10 -7.47 -0.91
CA SER A 364 1.06 -8.55 0.06
C SER A 364 0.98 -9.94 -0.54
N ASP A 365 0.28 -10.12 -1.64
CA ASP A 365 -0.20 -11.43 -2.06
C ASP A 365 -1.11 -12.06 -0.98
N SER A 366 -1.97 -11.22 -0.39
CA SER A 366 -2.75 -11.55 0.80
C SER A 366 -3.70 -12.71 0.56
N GLN A 367 -3.72 -13.63 1.51
CA GLN A 367 -4.50 -14.87 1.55
C GLN A 367 -4.05 -15.96 0.55
N ALA A 368 -3.10 -15.70 -0.36
CA ALA A 368 -2.37 -16.75 -1.06
C ALA A 368 -1.02 -16.98 -0.37
N MET A 369 0.02 -16.25 -0.75
CA MET A 369 1.36 -16.49 -0.22
C MET A 369 1.81 -15.46 0.81
N GLY A 370 1.08 -14.35 1.01
CA GLY A 370 1.50 -13.29 1.92
C GLY A 370 0.43 -12.75 2.85
N ARG A 371 0.74 -11.63 3.52
CA ARG A 371 -0.06 -11.09 4.61
C ARG A 371 -0.23 -9.58 4.48
N ILE A 372 -1.48 -9.13 4.33
CA ILE A 372 -1.82 -7.71 4.23
C ILE A 372 -1.30 -6.87 5.41
N GLY A 373 -1.34 -7.43 6.62
CA GLY A 373 -0.92 -6.76 7.84
C GLY A 373 0.58 -6.46 7.93
N GLU A 374 1.40 -7.02 7.05
CA GLU A 374 2.86 -6.90 7.09
C GLU A 374 3.44 -6.01 5.98
N VAL A 375 2.64 -5.52 5.04
CA VAL A 375 3.13 -4.79 3.86
C VAL A 375 3.97 -3.58 4.24
N ILE A 376 3.42 -2.67 5.05
CA ILE A 376 4.10 -1.43 5.44
C ILE A 376 5.33 -1.75 6.31
N THR A 377 5.18 -2.65 7.28
CA THR A 377 6.28 -3.02 8.17
C THR A 377 7.44 -3.62 7.41
N ARG A 378 7.19 -4.55 6.49
CA ARG A 378 8.24 -5.18 5.69
C ARG A 378 8.89 -4.22 4.70
N THR A 379 8.15 -3.26 4.17
CA THR A 379 8.72 -2.18 3.37
C THR A 379 9.78 -1.40 4.16
N TRP A 380 9.45 -0.99 5.39
CA TRP A 380 10.39 -0.26 6.24
C TRP A 380 11.56 -1.14 6.71
N GLN A 381 11.32 -2.42 6.99
CA GLN A 381 12.37 -3.37 7.34
C GLN A 381 13.36 -3.58 6.19
N THR A 382 12.86 -3.67 4.96
CA THR A 382 13.70 -3.76 3.75
C THR A 382 14.57 -2.51 3.59
N ALA A 383 13.99 -1.31 3.69
CA ALA A 383 14.74 -0.07 3.65
C ALA A 383 15.82 0.00 4.77
N SER A 384 15.44 -0.43 5.98
CA SER A 384 16.39 -0.49 7.11
C SER A 384 17.55 -1.46 6.87
N LYS A 385 17.27 -2.64 6.30
CA LYS A 385 18.28 -3.61 5.91
C LYS A 385 19.22 -3.04 4.86
N MET A 386 18.66 -2.45 3.80
CA MET A 386 19.45 -1.89 2.71
C MET A 386 20.32 -0.72 3.17
N LYS A 387 19.82 0.16 4.03
CA LYS A 387 20.65 1.20 4.66
C LYS A 387 21.81 0.61 5.47
N GLY A 388 21.59 -0.52 6.15
CA GLY A 388 22.65 -1.22 6.89
C GLY A 388 23.70 -1.88 6.00
N GLU A 389 23.29 -2.44 4.86
CA GLU A 389 24.17 -3.19 3.96
C GLU A 389 24.87 -2.32 2.91
N ARG A 390 24.20 -1.28 2.40
CA ARG A 390 24.68 -0.44 1.32
C ARG A 390 25.02 1.00 1.74
N GLY A 391 24.69 1.36 2.96
CA GLY A 391 24.85 2.73 3.47
C GLY A 391 23.66 3.64 3.16
N PRO A 392 23.70 4.90 3.62
CA PRO A 392 22.66 5.87 3.32
C PRO A 392 22.65 6.21 1.83
N LEU A 393 21.49 6.68 1.34
CA LEU A 393 21.38 7.22 -0.01
C LEU A 393 22.14 8.57 -0.09
N PRO A 394 22.54 9.01 -1.30
CA PRO A 394 23.25 10.29 -1.47
C PRO A 394 22.45 11.49 -0.97
N GLU A 395 21.13 11.37 -0.91
CA GLU A 395 20.19 12.39 -0.45
C GLU A 395 20.03 12.44 1.08
N ASP A 396 20.48 11.40 1.79
CA ASP A 396 20.49 11.34 3.26
C ASP A 396 21.65 12.18 3.84
#